data_73e146d8afd3cfa666ebc181d9fab577
#
_entry.id   73e146d8afd3cfa666ebc181d9fab577
#
_cell.length_a   1.000
_cell.length_b   1.000
_cell.length_c   1.000
_cell.angle_alpha   90.00
_cell.angle_beta   90.00
_cell.angle_gamma   90.00
#
_symmetry.space_group_name_H-M   'P 1'
#
loop_
_entity.id
_entity.type
_entity.pdbx_description
1 polymer ?
#
loop_
_entity_poly.entity_id
_entity_poly.type
_entity_poly.pdbx_seq_one_letter_code
_entity_poly.pdbx_strand_id
1 'polypeptide(L)'
;MSNKALWERVCVTDPAAVKPITGKQYNGNSPKPFWIVERLTDEFGPCGIGWGFSIVNERFERFSNTDSLHVAVVRFWYVIDGKRGELEQIGQTKGSYLSNAGKFIVDEDAPKKSVTDALVKCASYLGFAGDIFSGRWDDSKYVAEARAEWEGRKREADPRRREWLDARKAEIAAAKTGGELKKVMTSAIDMVRSQGDQAAEDELNEAYAAKVATAKKPEPSDAAPAA
;
A
#
# COMPACT_ATOMS: atom_id res chain seq x y z
N MET A 1 -19.07 6.21 7.88
CA MET A 1 -17.69 6.30 7.31
C MET A 1 -17.61 7.45 6.32
N SER A 2 -16.44 8.11 6.19
CA SER A 2 -16.21 9.11 5.14
C SER A 2 -16.35 8.46 3.76
N ASN A 3 -16.96 9.15 2.79
CA ASN A 3 -17.03 8.71 1.40
C ASN A 3 -15.65 8.55 0.75
N LYS A 4 -14.60 9.12 1.35
CA LYS A 4 -13.20 9.02 0.91
C LYS A 4 -12.39 7.96 1.66
N ALA A 5 -12.97 7.25 2.62
CA ALA A 5 -12.21 6.33 3.47
C ALA A 5 -11.46 5.24 2.70
N LEU A 6 -12.06 4.67 1.64
CA LEU A 6 -11.38 3.73 0.76
C LEU A 6 -10.26 4.42 -0.02
N TRP A 7 -10.57 5.56 -0.63
CA TRP A 7 -9.60 6.33 -1.41
C TRP A 7 -8.33 6.65 -0.61
N GLU A 8 -8.49 7.13 0.61
CA GLU A 8 -7.39 7.54 1.51
C GLU A 8 -6.46 6.35 1.85
N ARG A 9 -7.02 5.12 1.94
CA ARG A 9 -6.21 3.91 2.19
C ARG A 9 -5.43 3.41 0.99
N VAL A 10 -5.93 3.66 -0.24
CA VAL A 10 -5.40 2.98 -1.44
C VAL A 10 -4.75 3.91 -2.46
N CYS A 11 -4.81 5.24 -2.26
CA CYS A 11 -4.38 6.20 -3.26
C CYS A 11 -2.86 6.39 -3.36
N VAL A 12 -2.11 6.04 -2.33
CA VAL A 12 -0.64 6.17 -2.32
C VAL A 12 -0.02 4.85 -2.79
N THR A 13 0.73 4.94 -3.88
CA THR A 13 1.34 3.77 -4.53
C THR A 13 2.70 3.42 -3.91
N ASP A 14 2.95 2.13 -3.65
CA ASP A 14 4.29 1.66 -3.28
C ASP A 14 5.28 2.02 -4.39
N PRO A 15 6.34 2.79 -4.10
CA PRO A 15 7.36 3.15 -5.08
C PRO A 15 7.97 1.95 -5.82
N ALA A 16 8.07 0.79 -5.14
CA ALA A 16 8.52 -0.45 -5.76
C ALA A 16 7.54 -1.02 -6.80
N ALA A 17 6.28 -0.60 -6.73
CA ALA A 17 5.22 -1.01 -7.65
C ALA A 17 4.99 -0.04 -8.80
N VAL A 18 5.77 1.02 -8.90
CA VAL A 18 5.69 2.00 -10.00
C VAL A 18 6.70 1.64 -11.09
N LYS A 19 6.29 1.79 -12.33
CA LYS A 19 7.15 1.61 -13.51
C LYS A 19 6.97 2.75 -14.49
N PRO A 20 8.04 3.20 -15.17
CA PRO A 20 7.91 4.18 -16.24
C PRO A 20 7.12 3.60 -17.42
N ILE A 21 6.35 4.45 -18.08
CA ILE A 21 5.68 4.11 -19.34
C ILE A 21 6.74 4.18 -20.44
N THR A 22 6.89 3.08 -21.20
CA THR A 22 7.84 2.99 -22.32
C THR A 22 7.10 2.76 -23.62
N GLY A 23 7.71 3.16 -24.75
CA GLY A 23 7.15 2.94 -26.09
C GLY A 23 5.93 3.81 -26.44
N LYS A 24 5.67 4.88 -25.68
CA LYS A 24 4.69 5.92 -25.97
C LYS A 24 5.38 7.23 -26.34
N GLN A 25 4.63 8.15 -26.96
CA GLN A 25 5.10 9.49 -27.30
C GLN A 25 5.12 10.45 -26.09
N TYR A 26 4.65 10.01 -24.94
CA TYR A 26 4.63 10.77 -23.70
C TYR A 26 5.37 10.01 -22.60
N ASN A 27 5.97 10.75 -21.69
CA ASN A 27 6.53 10.22 -20.46
C ASN A 27 5.45 10.15 -19.37
N GLY A 28 5.62 9.20 -18.48
CA GLY A 28 4.70 9.04 -17.34
C GLY A 28 5.02 7.77 -16.58
N ASN A 29 4.23 7.53 -15.56
CA ASN A 29 4.35 6.38 -14.69
C ASN A 29 3.06 5.55 -14.71
N SER A 30 3.19 4.25 -14.47
CA SER A 30 2.04 3.38 -14.30
C SER A 30 2.26 2.40 -13.16
N PRO A 31 1.20 1.98 -12.45
CA PRO A 31 1.34 0.95 -11.43
C PRO A 31 1.62 -0.41 -12.09
N LYS A 32 2.33 -1.29 -11.38
CA LYS A 32 2.42 -2.69 -11.75
C LYS A 32 1.06 -3.36 -11.53
N PRO A 33 0.48 -4.02 -12.55
CA PRO A 33 -0.88 -4.56 -12.43
C PRO A 33 -1.07 -5.56 -11.29
N PHE A 34 -0.10 -6.42 -11.02
CA PHE A 34 -0.20 -7.39 -9.92
C PHE A 34 -0.21 -6.75 -8.53
N TRP A 35 0.45 -5.60 -8.36
CA TRP A 35 0.32 -4.83 -7.14
C TRP A 35 -1.13 -4.31 -6.95
N ILE A 36 -1.81 -3.89 -8.03
CA ILE A 36 -3.23 -3.54 -7.96
C ILE A 36 -4.08 -4.74 -7.53
N VAL A 37 -3.79 -5.95 -8.07
CA VAL A 37 -4.49 -7.19 -7.67
C VAL A 37 -4.27 -7.52 -6.20
N GLU A 38 -3.06 -7.38 -5.69
CA GLU A 38 -2.72 -7.53 -4.28
C GLU A 38 -3.51 -6.54 -3.42
N ARG A 39 -3.51 -5.25 -3.78
CA ARG A 39 -4.24 -4.22 -3.06
C ARG A 39 -5.77 -4.41 -3.09
N LEU A 40 -6.32 -4.87 -4.21
CA LEU A 40 -7.74 -5.25 -4.31
C LEU A 40 -8.06 -6.42 -3.37
N THR A 41 -7.15 -7.37 -3.25
CA THR A 41 -7.31 -8.52 -2.35
C THR A 41 -7.22 -8.13 -0.88
N ASP A 42 -6.32 -7.20 -0.52
CA ASP A 42 -6.23 -6.65 0.83
C ASP A 42 -7.50 -5.92 1.27
N GLU A 43 -8.11 -5.15 0.36
CA GLU A 43 -9.27 -4.32 0.69
C GLU A 43 -10.60 -5.09 0.63
N PHE A 44 -10.74 -6.03 -0.30
CA PHE A 44 -12.02 -6.70 -0.59
C PHE A 44 -12.01 -8.21 -0.31
N GLY A 45 -10.84 -8.80 -0.05
CA GLY A 45 -10.69 -10.25 0.08
C GLY A 45 -10.35 -10.94 -1.24
N PRO A 46 -10.40 -12.28 -1.32
CA PRO A 46 -9.98 -13.04 -2.49
C PRO A 46 -10.79 -12.72 -3.76
N CYS A 47 -10.10 -12.69 -4.90
CA CYS A 47 -10.73 -12.56 -6.21
C CYS A 47 -11.76 -13.69 -6.44
N GLY A 48 -12.92 -13.34 -6.94
CA GLY A 48 -14.06 -14.25 -7.12
C GLY A 48 -14.98 -14.35 -5.90
N ILE A 49 -14.58 -13.79 -4.73
CA ILE A 49 -15.38 -13.76 -3.50
C ILE A 49 -15.67 -12.31 -3.09
N GLY A 50 -14.65 -11.51 -2.80
CA GLY A 50 -14.82 -10.11 -2.37
C GLY A 50 -14.75 -9.11 -3.51
N TRP A 51 -14.13 -9.48 -4.61
CA TRP A 51 -14.07 -8.73 -5.86
C TRP A 51 -13.86 -9.67 -7.05
N GLY A 52 -14.06 -9.18 -8.24
CA GLY A 52 -13.83 -9.94 -9.46
C GLY A 52 -14.20 -9.17 -10.70
N PHE A 53 -14.11 -9.82 -11.85
CA PHE A 53 -14.43 -9.20 -13.13
C PHE A 53 -14.97 -10.21 -14.13
N SER A 54 -15.64 -9.71 -15.17
CA SER A 54 -16.01 -10.45 -16.36
C SER A 54 -15.66 -9.65 -17.61
N ILE A 55 -15.31 -10.34 -18.68
CA ILE A 55 -15.12 -9.74 -20.00
C ILE A 55 -16.50 -9.63 -20.63
N VAL A 56 -16.99 -8.40 -20.79
CA VAL A 56 -18.31 -8.11 -21.37
C VAL A 56 -18.26 -8.19 -22.89
N ASN A 57 -17.18 -7.68 -23.45
CA ASN A 57 -16.93 -7.68 -24.89
C ASN A 57 -15.43 -7.60 -25.16
N GLU A 58 -14.99 -8.24 -26.21
CA GLU A 58 -13.65 -8.08 -26.75
C GLU A 58 -13.65 -8.15 -28.26
N ARG A 59 -12.73 -7.43 -28.91
CA ARG A 59 -12.62 -7.42 -30.36
C ARG A 59 -11.28 -6.90 -30.82
N PHE A 60 -10.90 -7.29 -32.04
CA PHE A 60 -9.82 -6.63 -32.78
C PHE A 60 -10.40 -5.59 -33.73
N GLU A 61 -9.92 -4.35 -33.62
CA GLU A 61 -10.17 -3.29 -34.58
C GLU A 61 -8.97 -3.15 -35.50
N ARG A 62 -9.20 -3.21 -36.79
CA ARG A 62 -8.14 -3.11 -37.80
C ARG A 62 -8.19 -1.73 -38.44
N PHE A 63 -7.05 -1.02 -38.42
CA PHE A 63 -6.92 0.33 -38.98
C PHE A 63 -6.20 0.33 -40.34
N SER A 64 -5.36 -0.68 -40.59
CA SER A 64 -4.63 -0.88 -41.84
C SER A 64 -4.32 -2.37 -42.05
N ASN A 65 -3.59 -2.69 -43.11
CA ASN A 65 -3.12 -4.06 -43.33
C ASN A 65 -2.12 -4.54 -42.26
N THR A 66 -1.48 -3.62 -41.55
CA THR A 66 -0.46 -3.93 -40.55
C THR A 66 -0.88 -3.57 -39.12
N ASP A 67 -1.81 -2.64 -38.96
CA ASP A 67 -2.13 -2.08 -37.65
C ASP A 67 -3.50 -2.54 -37.16
N SER A 68 -3.49 -3.18 -36.02
CA SER A 68 -4.70 -3.55 -35.29
C SER A 68 -4.60 -3.21 -33.80
N LEU A 69 -5.74 -3.03 -33.19
CA LEU A 69 -5.89 -2.77 -31.77
C LEU A 69 -6.82 -3.83 -31.19
N HIS A 70 -6.41 -4.48 -30.12
CA HIS A 70 -7.32 -5.28 -29.31
C HIS A 70 -7.99 -4.38 -28.28
N VAL A 71 -9.31 -4.46 -28.18
CA VAL A 71 -10.15 -3.72 -27.23
C VAL A 71 -10.92 -4.71 -26.39
N ALA A 72 -10.86 -4.58 -25.07
CA ALA A 72 -11.65 -5.35 -24.12
C ALA A 72 -12.52 -4.41 -23.28
N VAL A 73 -13.76 -4.78 -23.06
CA VAL A 73 -14.65 -4.15 -22.07
C VAL A 73 -14.75 -5.09 -20.89
N VAL A 74 -14.35 -4.59 -19.72
CA VAL A 74 -14.35 -5.37 -18.48
C VAL A 74 -15.38 -4.77 -17.53
N ARG A 75 -16.26 -5.62 -17.00
CA ARG A 75 -17.11 -5.32 -15.85
C ARG A 75 -16.41 -5.81 -14.61
N PHE A 76 -16.05 -4.88 -13.74
CA PHE A 76 -15.45 -5.11 -12.45
C PHE A 76 -16.50 -4.99 -11.35
N TRP A 77 -16.46 -5.86 -10.34
CA TRP A 77 -17.32 -5.79 -9.19
C TRP A 77 -16.52 -5.98 -7.89
N TYR A 78 -17.03 -5.43 -6.81
CA TYR A 78 -16.44 -5.51 -5.46
C TYR A 78 -17.53 -5.47 -4.39
N VAL A 79 -17.19 -5.88 -3.17
CA VAL A 79 -18.11 -5.87 -2.02
C VAL A 79 -17.49 -5.06 -0.89
N ILE A 80 -18.22 -4.06 -0.40
CA ILE A 80 -17.88 -3.28 0.80
C ILE A 80 -19.10 -3.27 1.71
N ASP A 81 -18.90 -3.59 3.00
CA ASP A 81 -19.95 -3.61 4.02
C ASP A 81 -21.20 -4.40 3.57
N GLY A 82 -20.98 -5.54 2.90
CA GLY A 82 -22.04 -6.41 2.37
C GLY A 82 -22.75 -5.85 1.13
N LYS A 83 -22.36 -4.68 0.62
CA LYS A 83 -22.94 -4.07 -0.59
C LYS A 83 -22.03 -4.30 -1.78
N ARG A 84 -22.63 -4.79 -2.87
CA ARG A 84 -21.95 -4.97 -4.16
C ARG A 84 -21.97 -3.68 -4.96
N GLY A 85 -20.77 -3.23 -5.36
CA GLY A 85 -20.57 -2.19 -6.37
C GLY A 85 -20.05 -2.79 -7.66
N GLU A 86 -20.34 -2.15 -8.79
CA GLU A 86 -19.75 -2.53 -10.08
C GLU A 86 -19.56 -1.33 -11.00
N LEU A 87 -18.61 -1.46 -11.91
CA LEU A 87 -18.32 -0.47 -12.95
C LEU A 87 -17.68 -1.15 -14.16
N GLU A 88 -17.76 -0.50 -15.31
CA GLU A 88 -17.17 -0.99 -16.55
C GLU A 88 -16.10 -0.04 -17.06
N GLN A 89 -15.03 -0.60 -17.61
CA GLN A 89 -13.98 0.16 -18.27
C GLN A 89 -13.46 -0.56 -19.51
N ILE A 90 -12.85 0.23 -20.37
CA ILE A 90 -12.22 -0.21 -21.61
C ILE A 90 -10.70 -0.26 -21.40
N GLY A 91 -10.10 -1.36 -21.82
CA GLY A 91 -8.66 -1.49 -21.99
C GLY A 91 -8.30 -1.80 -23.42
N GLN A 92 -7.14 -1.35 -23.86
CA GLN A 92 -6.73 -1.52 -25.25
C GLN A 92 -5.22 -1.68 -25.42
N THR A 93 -4.83 -2.50 -26.38
CA THR A 93 -3.43 -2.81 -26.68
C THR A 93 -3.23 -3.03 -28.17
N LYS A 94 -2.09 -2.59 -28.72
CA LYS A 94 -1.75 -2.91 -30.11
C LYS A 94 -1.69 -4.43 -30.31
N GLY A 95 -2.49 -4.95 -31.23
CA GLY A 95 -2.50 -6.36 -31.60
C GLY A 95 -1.48 -6.68 -32.70
N SER A 96 -1.35 -5.79 -33.69
CA SER A 96 -0.32 -5.86 -34.72
C SER A 96 0.12 -4.48 -35.13
N TYR A 97 1.38 -4.35 -35.56
CA TYR A 97 1.96 -3.08 -35.99
C TYR A 97 3.31 -3.27 -36.71
N LEU A 98 3.75 -2.25 -37.44
CA LEU A 98 5.12 -2.16 -37.92
C LEU A 98 6.01 -1.52 -36.84
N SER A 99 7.13 -2.17 -36.50
CA SER A 99 8.15 -1.58 -35.63
C SER A 99 8.88 -0.43 -36.35
N ASN A 100 9.63 0.37 -35.58
CA ASN A 100 10.47 1.43 -36.15
C ASN A 100 11.51 0.91 -37.16
N ALA A 101 11.87 -0.37 -37.10
CA ALA A 101 12.76 -1.05 -38.04
C ALA A 101 11.99 -1.66 -39.23
N GLY A 102 10.71 -1.37 -39.43
CA GLY A 102 9.89 -1.89 -40.50
C GLY A 102 9.49 -3.36 -40.39
N LYS A 103 9.75 -4.00 -39.25
CA LYS A 103 9.37 -5.40 -39.01
C LYS A 103 7.90 -5.46 -38.58
N PHE A 104 7.11 -6.35 -39.21
CA PHE A 104 5.76 -6.65 -38.78
C PHE A 104 5.78 -7.43 -37.46
N ILE A 105 5.05 -6.94 -36.49
CA ILE A 105 4.91 -7.51 -35.14
C ILE A 105 3.46 -7.90 -34.93
N VAL A 106 3.25 -9.09 -34.41
CA VAL A 106 1.96 -9.55 -33.85
C VAL A 106 2.17 -9.75 -32.35
N ASP A 107 1.35 -9.09 -31.54
CA ASP A 107 1.36 -9.24 -30.08
C ASP A 107 0.30 -10.26 -29.67
N GLU A 108 0.73 -11.50 -29.46
CA GLU A 108 -0.15 -12.61 -29.07
C GLU A 108 -0.76 -12.40 -27.67
N ASP A 109 -0.12 -11.57 -26.82
CA ASP A 109 -0.62 -11.22 -25.49
C ASP A 109 -1.54 -10.00 -25.46
N ALA A 110 -1.84 -9.40 -26.61
CA ALA A 110 -2.68 -8.20 -26.68
C ALA A 110 -4.04 -8.38 -25.96
N PRO A 111 -4.75 -9.52 -26.06
CA PRO A 111 -5.98 -9.73 -25.31
C PRO A 111 -5.80 -9.67 -23.80
N LYS A 112 -4.82 -10.37 -23.26
CA LYS A 112 -4.51 -10.37 -21.83
C LYS A 112 -4.11 -8.98 -21.32
N LYS A 113 -3.30 -8.25 -22.10
CA LYS A 113 -2.86 -6.88 -21.78
C LYS A 113 -4.06 -5.92 -21.76
N SER A 114 -4.98 -6.02 -22.71
CA SER A 114 -6.18 -5.17 -22.76
C SER A 114 -7.12 -5.42 -21.56
N VAL A 115 -7.33 -6.68 -21.18
CA VAL A 115 -8.12 -7.02 -19.99
C VAL A 115 -7.45 -6.46 -18.73
N THR A 116 -6.13 -6.61 -18.62
CA THR A 116 -5.35 -6.08 -17.47
C THR A 116 -5.43 -4.54 -17.42
N ASP A 117 -5.33 -3.86 -18.57
CA ASP A 117 -5.44 -2.39 -18.65
C ASP A 117 -6.84 -1.93 -18.19
N ALA A 118 -7.91 -2.58 -18.66
CA ALA A 118 -9.28 -2.29 -18.23
C ALA A 118 -9.46 -2.49 -16.72
N LEU A 119 -8.92 -3.58 -16.15
CA LEU A 119 -9.01 -3.87 -14.73
C LEU A 119 -8.29 -2.81 -13.87
N VAL A 120 -7.07 -2.42 -14.25
CA VAL A 120 -6.32 -1.35 -13.59
C VAL A 120 -7.09 -0.04 -13.67
N LYS A 121 -7.74 0.23 -14.80
CA LYS A 121 -8.56 1.43 -14.99
C LYS A 121 -9.81 1.40 -14.10
N CYS A 122 -10.48 0.26 -13.96
CA CYS A 122 -11.57 0.10 -12.99
C CYS A 122 -11.10 0.42 -11.56
N ALA A 123 -10.00 -0.17 -11.13
CA ALA A 123 -9.44 0.03 -9.81
C ALA A 123 -9.10 1.51 -9.54
N SER A 124 -8.61 2.25 -10.55
CA SER A 124 -8.26 3.67 -10.42
C SER A 124 -9.45 4.56 -10.05
N TYR A 125 -10.67 4.20 -10.48
CA TYR A 125 -11.90 4.93 -10.10
C TYR A 125 -12.29 4.72 -8.64
N LEU A 126 -11.77 3.69 -7.99
CA LEU A 126 -11.92 3.46 -6.56
C LEU A 126 -10.78 4.10 -5.73
N GLY A 127 -9.80 4.70 -6.40
CA GLY A 127 -8.66 5.36 -5.77
C GLY A 127 -7.35 4.58 -5.83
N PHE A 128 -7.34 3.32 -6.28
CA PHE A 128 -6.09 2.54 -6.37
C PHE A 128 -5.11 3.21 -7.33
N ALA A 129 -3.89 3.44 -6.83
CA ALA A 129 -2.86 4.22 -7.52
C ALA A 129 -3.34 5.62 -7.94
N GLY A 130 -4.20 6.25 -7.15
CA GLY A 130 -4.78 7.56 -7.44
C GLY A 130 -3.74 8.66 -7.59
N ASP A 131 -2.63 8.56 -6.91
CA ASP A 131 -1.48 9.45 -7.01
C ASP A 131 -0.80 9.41 -8.39
N ILE A 132 -0.68 8.21 -9.01
CA ILE A 132 -0.15 8.05 -10.36
C ILE A 132 -1.15 8.65 -11.37
N PHE A 133 -2.42 8.28 -11.28
CA PHE A 133 -3.44 8.73 -12.23
C PHE A 133 -3.76 10.23 -12.13
N SER A 134 -3.46 10.86 -11.00
CA SER A 134 -3.54 12.32 -10.83
C SER A 134 -2.27 13.07 -11.24
N GLY A 135 -1.23 12.39 -11.72
CA GLY A 135 0.03 12.99 -12.17
C GLY A 135 0.97 13.40 -11.04
N ARG A 136 0.71 13.03 -9.78
CA ARG A 136 1.59 13.42 -8.65
C ARG A 136 2.99 12.82 -8.74
N TRP A 137 3.15 11.72 -9.47
CA TRP A 137 4.45 11.06 -9.70
C TRP A 137 5.41 11.83 -10.62
N ASP A 138 4.96 12.93 -11.21
CA ASP A 138 5.82 13.84 -11.96
C ASP A 138 6.53 14.87 -11.03
N ASP A 139 6.11 14.96 -9.76
CA ASP A 139 6.71 15.80 -8.73
C ASP A 139 7.71 15.00 -7.88
N SER A 140 8.99 15.37 -7.95
CA SER A 140 10.08 14.71 -7.22
C SER A 140 9.93 14.80 -5.69
N LYS A 141 9.34 15.88 -5.18
CA LYS A 141 9.07 16.05 -3.74
C LYS A 141 8.03 15.04 -3.28
N TYR A 142 6.92 14.93 -4.01
CA TYR A 142 5.91 13.93 -3.74
C TYR A 142 6.47 12.50 -3.76
N VAL A 143 7.30 12.18 -4.76
CA VAL A 143 7.93 10.85 -4.86
C VAL A 143 8.81 10.54 -3.65
N ALA A 144 9.54 11.53 -3.12
CA ALA A 144 10.35 11.37 -1.92
C ALA A 144 9.47 11.12 -0.68
N GLU A 145 8.39 11.88 -0.53
CA GLU A 145 7.40 11.71 0.55
C GLU A 145 6.73 10.33 0.50
N ALA A 146 6.29 9.89 -0.68
CA ALA A 146 5.69 8.57 -0.87
C ALA A 146 6.67 7.43 -0.53
N ARG A 147 7.96 7.57 -0.86
CA ARG A 147 9.01 6.61 -0.47
C ARG A 147 9.15 6.53 1.04
N ALA A 148 9.25 7.67 1.72
CA ALA A 148 9.38 7.70 3.17
C ALA A 148 8.17 7.07 3.87
N GLU A 149 6.97 7.36 3.39
CA GLU A 149 5.73 6.77 3.92
C GLU A 149 5.69 5.24 3.78
N TRP A 150 6.03 4.72 2.59
CA TRP A 150 6.03 3.27 2.36
C TRP A 150 7.16 2.53 3.10
N GLU A 151 8.32 3.15 3.26
CA GLU A 151 9.39 2.62 4.10
C GLU A 151 8.96 2.56 5.57
N GLY A 152 8.25 3.59 6.05
CA GLY A 152 7.63 3.59 7.37
C GLY A 152 6.65 2.43 7.56
N ARG A 153 5.68 2.29 6.65
CA ARG A 153 4.69 1.20 6.68
C ARG A 153 5.34 -0.20 6.68
N LYS A 154 6.35 -0.41 5.83
CA LYS A 154 7.09 -1.69 5.77
C LYS A 154 7.83 -1.98 7.07
N ARG A 155 8.41 -0.95 7.69
CA ARG A 155 9.09 -1.06 8.96
C ARG A 155 8.12 -1.43 10.09
N GLU A 156 6.98 -0.76 10.17
CA GLU A 156 5.93 -1.04 11.16
C GLU A 156 5.34 -2.45 11.02
N ALA A 157 5.25 -2.96 9.79
CA ALA A 157 4.73 -4.30 9.50
C ALA A 157 5.76 -5.43 9.74
N ASP A 158 7.05 -5.14 9.99
CA ASP A 158 8.08 -6.17 10.23
C ASP A 158 7.82 -6.90 11.57
N PRO A 159 7.53 -8.21 11.57
CA PRO A 159 7.30 -8.98 12.79
C PRO A 159 8.50 -8.93 13.76
N ARG A 160 9.73 -8.90 13.22
CA ARG A 160 10.95 -8.84 14.03
C ARG A 160 11.06 -7.52 14.78
N ARG A 161 10.64 -6.41 14.15
CA ARG A 161 10.55 -5.12 14.82
C ARG A 161 9.54 -5.19 15.97
N ARG A 162 8.38 -5.80 15.75
CA ARG A 162 7.34 -5.94 16.76
C ARG A 162 7.82 -6.78 17.93
N GLU A 163 8.40 -7.95 17.68
CA GLU A 163 8.97 -8.81 18.72
C GLU A 163 10.05 -8.08 19.54
N TRP A 164 10.94 -7.36 18.87
CA TRP A 164 11.98 -6.59 19.54
C TRP A 164 11.39 -5.50 20.44
N LEU A 165 10.39 -4.76 19.94
CA LEU A 165 9.75 -3.67 20.66
C LEU A 165 8.98 -4.19 21.88
N ASP A 166 8.24 -5.28 21.73
CA ASP A 166 7.52 -5.93 22.83
C ASP A 166 8.48 -6.43 23.91
N ALA A 167 9.64 -7.00 23.53
CA ALA A 167 10.68 -7.39 24.47
C ALA A 167 11.23 -6.19 25.26
N ARG A 168 11.51 -5.06 24.59
CA ARG A 168 11.98 -3.83 25.25
C ARG A 168 10.92 -3.24 26.20
N LYS A 169 9.66 -3.21 25.80
CA LYS A 169 8.53 -2.80 26.67
C LYS A 169 8.41 -3.69 27.90
N ALA A 170 8.59 -5.01 27.73
CA ALA A 170 8.59 -5.95 28.86
C ALA A 170 9.76 -5.70 29.81
N GLU A 171 10.96 -5.42 29.30
CA GLU A 171 12.12 -5.06 30.14
C GLU A 171 11.91 -3.75 30.90
N ILE A 172 11.32 -2.72 30.27
CA ILE A 172 10.94 -1.46 30.91
C ILE A 172 9.95 -1.73 32.05
N ALA A 173 8.92 -2.56 31.78
CA ALA A 173 7.93 -2.92 32.80
C ALA A 173 8.54 -3.71 33.98
N ALA A 174 9.49 -4.60 33.70
CA ALA A 174 10.15 -5.45 34.70
C ALA A 174 11.23 -4.74 35.52
N ALA A 175 11.74 -3.58 35.09
CA ALA A 175 12.79 -2.84 35.78
C ALA A 175 12.41 -2.52 37.24
N LYS A 176 13.28 -2.88 38.19
CA LYS A 176 13.06 -2.72 39.64
C LYS A 176 13.65 -1.45 40.19
N THR A 177 14.67 -0.91 39.52
CA THR A 177 15.38 0.29 39.93
C THR A 177 15.40 1.36 38.85
N GLY A 178 15.51 2.63 39.25
CA GLY A 178 15.64 3.74 38.31
C GLY A 178 16.89 3.64 37.42
N GLY A 179 17.96 3.01 37.92
CA GLY A 179 19.21 2.76 37.20
C GLY A 179 19.00 1.73 36.06
N GLU A 180 18.34 0.61 36.38
CA GLU A 180 17.96 -0.40 35.37
C GLU A 180 17.05 0.20 34.30
N LEU A 181 16.01 0.90 34.71
CA LEU A 181 15.06 1.54 33.82
C LEU A 181 15.74 2.51 32.84
N LYS A 182 16.66 3.35 33.37
CA LYS A 182 17.44 4.29 32.56
C LYS A 182 18.34 3.57 31.56
N LYS A 183 19.00 2.48 31.97
CA LYS A 183 19.90 1.71 31.10
C LYS A 183 19.15 1.07 29.94
N VAL A 184 18.02 0.40 30.21
CA VAL A 184 17.17 -0.22 29.17
C VAL A 184 16.69 0.85 28.22
N MET A 185 16.19 1.96 28.74
CA MET A 185 15.63 3.04 27.91
C MET A 185 16.67 3.69 27.01
N THR A 186 17.87 4.01 27.56
CA THR A 186 18.94 4.61 26.75
C THR A 186 19.34 3.71 25.59
N SER A 187 19.60 2.42 25.86
CA SER A 187 19.98 1.46 24.82
C SER A 187 18.90 1.29 23.75
N ALA A 188 17.61 1.24 24.16
CA ALA A 188 16.51 1.10 23.24
C ALA A 188 16.31 2.35 22.35
N ILE A 189 16.39 3.55 22.97
CA ILE A 189 16.25 4.81 22.25
C ILE A 189 17.40 5.03 21.26
N ASP A 190 18.65 4.74 21.65
CA ASP A 190 19.81 4.87 20.76
C ASP A 190 19.64 3.98 19.51
N MET A 191 19.12 2.78 19.69
CA MET A 191 18.86 1.85 18.57
C MET A 191 17.78 2.38 17.62
N VAL A 192 16.62 2.77 18.14
CA VAL A 192 15.52 3.25 17.28
C VAL A 192 15.86 4.56 16.58
N ARG A 193 16.61 5.44 17.23
CA ARG A 193 17.11 6.69 16.61
C ARG A 193 18.12 6.42 15.50
N SER A 194 19.04 5.46 15.70
CA SER A 194 19.99 5.08 14.65
C SER A 194 19.30 4.55 13.38
N GLN A 195 18.09 4.01 13.53
CA GLN A 195 17.26 3.50 12.44
C GLN A 195 16.22 4.52 11.92
N GLY A 196 16.12 5.70 12.54
CA GLY A 196 15.13 6.72 12.22
C GLY A 196 13.70 6.24 12.47
N ASP A 197 13.47 5.39 13.48
CA ASP A 197 12.16 4.80 13.79
C ASP A 197 11.44 5.62 14.88
N GLN A 198 10.86 6.76 14.48
CA GLN A 198 10.16 7.67 15.38
C GLN A 198 8.96 7.00 16.06
N ALA A 199 8.22 6.15 15.36
CA ALA A 199 7.05 5.47 15.94
C ALA A 199 7.45 4.53 17.09
N ALA A 200 8.56 3.79 16.95
CA ALA A 200 9.07 2.96 18.03
C ALA A 200 9.61 3.81 19.20
N GLU A 201 10.24 4.96 18.94
CA GLU A 201 10.67 5.88 19.97
C GLU A 201 9.49 6.38 20.81
N ASP A 202 8.40 6.76 20.16
CA ASP A 202 7.18 7.23 20.82
C ASP A 202 6.56 6.12 21.69
N GLU A 203 6.45 4.89 21.19
CA GLU A 203 5.95 3.74 21.94
C GLU A 203 6.82 3.40 23.17
N LEU A 204 8.15 3.51 23.06
CA LEU A 204 9.07 3.30 24.18
C LEU A 204 8.94 4.40 25.23
N ASN A 205 8.79 5.65 24.79
CA ASN A 205 8.57 6.79 25.69
C ASN A 205 7.25 6.67 26.46
N GLU A 206 6.19 6.22 25.82
CA GLU A 206 4.91 5.92 26.48
C GLU A 206 5.06 4.82 27.54
N ALA A 207 5.72 3.71 27.21
CA ALA A 207 5.99 2.63 28.15
C ALA A 207 6.82 3.10 29.36
N TYR A 208 7.83 3.92 29.12
CA TYR A 208 8.63 4.53 30.17
C TYR A 208 7.79 5.45 31.07
N ALA A 209 7.00 6.34 30.49
CA ALA A 209 6.14 7.25 31.24
C ALA A 209 5.14 6.49 32.12
N ALA A 210 4.53 5.43 31.59
CA ALA A 210 3.62 4.57 32.33
C ALA A 210 4.31 3.92 33.54
N LYS A 211 5.55 3.42 33.36
CA LYS A 211 6.35 2.82 34.45
C LYS A 211 6.69 3.83 35.55
N VAL A 212 7.11 5.04 35.16
CA VAL A 212 7.41 6.10 36.13
C VAL A 212 6.17 6.54 36.90
N ALA A 213 5.02 6.62 36.25
CA ALA A 213 3.77 6.99 36.90
C ALA A 213 3.33 5.96 37.94
N THR A 214 3.51 4.65 37.66
CA THR A 214 3.20 3.58 38.62
C THR A 214 4.17 3.57 39.80
N ALA A 215 5.46 3.90 39.61
CA ALA A 215 6.44 3.97 40.66
C ALA A 215 6.24 5.16 41.62
N LYS A 216 5.51 6.21 41.19
CA LYS A 216 5.21 7.40 42.02
C LYS A 216 3.93 7.27 42.85
N LYS A 217 3.13 6.22 42.67
CA LYS A 217 1.89 6.02 43.44
C LYS A 217 2.26 5.44 44.80
N PRO A 218 2.04 6.14 45.95
CA PRO A 218 2.35 5.59 47.27
C PRO A 218 1.46 4.37 47.52
N GLU A 219 2.05 3.32 48.10
CA GLU A 219 1.26 2.20 48.63
C GLU A 219 0.17 2.74 49.58
N PRO A 220 -1.05 2.21 49.52
CA PRO A 220 -2.04 2.54 50.56
C PRO A 220 -1.50 2.14 51.90
N SER A 221 -1.32 3.12 52.80
CA SER A 221 -0.95 2.92 54.18
C SER A 221 -2.01 2.00 54.81
N ASP A 222 -1.61 0.80 55.23
CA ASP A 222 -2.37 -0.05 56.14
C ASP A 222 -2.48 0.70 57.48
N ALA A 223 -3.57 1.46 57.63
CA ALA A 223 -3.96 1.99 58.92
C ALA A 223 -4.56 0.84 59.70
N ALA A 224 -3.79 0.32 60.66
CA ALA A 224 -4.24 -0.62 61.66
C ALA A 224 -5.45 -0.06 62.43
N PRO A 225 -6.49 -0.86 62.72
CA PRO A 225 -7.58 -0.42 63.56
C PRO A 225 -7.07 -0.25 65.00
N ALA A 226 -7.25 0.96 65.55
CA ALA A 226 -7.06 1.23 66.94
C ALA A 226 -8.14 0.45 67.75
N ALA A 227 -7.65 -0.20 68.80
CA ALA A 227 -8.42 -0.95 69.80
C ALA A 227 -9.37 -0.06 70.64
#